data_38145758fbadeaf1e8899da05d546dd5
#
_entry.id   38145758fbadeaf1e8899da05d546dd5
#
_cell.length_a   1.000
_cell.length_b   1.000
_cell.length_c   1.000
_cell.angle_alpha   90.00
_cell.angle_beta   90.00
_cell.angle_gamma   90.00
#
_symmetry.space_group_name_H-M   'P 1'
#
loop_
_entity.id
_entity.type
_entity.pdbx_description
1 polymer ?
#
loop_
_entity_poly.entity_id
_entity_poly.type
_entity_poly.pdbx_seq_one_letter_code
_entity_poly.pdbx_strand_id
1 'polypeptide(L)'
;MTTERAKDFKGTLLQLVRNLGRYRLSLVTAIVFAILSTIFNIAGPKVLAKATTALATGWIAKLRGTGSIDFVYIGRILLFLLGMYLLSSAFSFIQGWLMTGLSQKVCYDFRKQISEKINRLPLAYFEKRTVGEVLSRITNDVDTLGQSLNQSITQLITSVTTMIGVLVMMLSISPKMTLIALLILPVSLVLVLIVVKFSQKYFKAQQAILGVVNGQVEEVYSGHNVVKAFNREAVVLNDFNAANDKLYESAWKSQFLSGLMMPIMNFVGNLGYVAVAIVGSIFAANGTITIGDIQAFIQYVKNFTQPIQQLSQVSNMLQSMAAAAERVFEFLNEPEEDQQADPSRRADPGCINGQVTFSHVRFGYTPDKTVIRDFSCEVKPGQKVAIVGPTGAGKTTMVKLLMRFYDVDSGSITLNGHDVRDFDRSALREGFGMVLQDTWLFKGTIMENIRYGRLDATDEEVIAAAKAANADHFIRTLPGGYQMELNEDASNVSQGQKQLLTIARTILADNRILILDEATSSVDTRTEQRIQTAMDRLMEGRTSFVIAHRLSTIRDADLILVMRDGDIVEQGTHDQLIEAGGFYADLYNSQFEDVVD
;
A
#
# COMPACT_ATOMS: atom_id res chain seq x y z
N MET A 1 13.81 -3.05 0.97
CA MET A 1 12.74 -2.99 1.98
C MET A 1 13.35 -3.35 3.32
N THR A 2 13.56 -2.38 4.19
CA THR A 2 13.89 -2.63 5.58
C THR A 2 12.70 -3.37 6.18
N THR A 3 12.93 -4.55 6.74
CA THR A 3 11.92 -5.27 7.52
C THR A 3 11.67 -4.45 8.79
N GLU A 4 10.80 -3.45 8.68
CA GLU A 4 10.30 -2.74 9.85
C GLU A 4 9.60 -3.75 10.73
N ARG A 5 10.04 -3.81 11.97
CA ARG A 5 9.37 -4.64 12.98
C ARG A 5 8.14 -3.89 13.47
N ALA A 6 7.03 -4.61 13.66
CA ALA A 6 5.85 -4.04 14.28
C ALA A 6 6.20 -3.41 15.63
N LYS A 7 5.72 -2.20 15.89
CA LYS A 7 5.89 -1.47 17.15
C LYS A 7 5.14 -2.17 18.28
N ASP A 8 3.89 -2.58 18.02
CA ASP A 8 3.06 -3.38 18.91
C ASP A 8 2.71 -4.75 18.29
N PHE A 9 3.67 -5.67 18.33
CA PHE A 9 3.49 -7.01 17.80
C PHE A 9 2.32 -7.78 18.43
N LYS A 10 2.15 -7.71 19.76
CA LYS A 10 1.10 -8.46 20.45
C LYS A 10 -0.30 -7.91 20.20
N GLY A 11 -0.45 -6.58 20.27
CA GLY A 11 -1.74 -5.92 20.01
C GLY A 11 -2.20 -6.13 18.58
N THR A 12 -1.29 -5.99 17.60
CA THR A 12 -1.58 -6.18 16.18
C THR A 12 -1.99 -7.62 15.86
N LEU A 13 -1.27 -8.63 16.41
CA LEU A 13 -1.66 -10.03 16.23
C LEU A 13 -3.03 -10.34 16.86
N LEU A 14 -3.31 -9.79 18.05
CA LEU A 14 -4.62 -9.99 18.68
C LEU A 14 -5.75 -9.37 17.87
N GLN A 15 -5.53 -8.17 17.32
CA GLN A 15 -6.48 -7.51 16.44
C GLN A 15 -6.70 -8.31 15.14
N LEU A 16 -5.64 -8.87 14.56
CA LEU A 16 -5.72 -9.74 13.39
C LEU A 16 -6.54 -11.00 13.70
N VAL A 17 -6.25 -11.68 14.81
CA VAL A 17 -7.01 -12.87 15.25
C VAL A 17 -8.49 -12.54 15.48
N ARG A 18 -8.77 -11.36 16.04
CA ARG A 18 -10.16 -10.89 16.23
C ARG A 18 -10.88 -10.69 14.89
N ASN A 19 -10.20 -10.12 13.89
CA ASN A 19 -10.76 -9.98 12.53
C ASN A 19 -10.96 -11.33 11.84
N LEU A 20 -10.05 -12.30 12.07
CA LEU A 20 -10.20 -13.68 11.59
C LEU A 20 -11.35 -14.44 12.26
N GLY A 21 -11.87 -13.95 13.39
CA GLY A 21 -13.00 -14.54 14.09
C GLY A 21 -14.26 -14.71 13.23
N ARG A 22 -14.42 -13.87 12.22
CA ARG A 22 -15.48 -14.00 11.20
C ARG A 22 -15.37 -15.30 10.39
N TYR A 23 -14.15 -15.83 10.24
CA TYR A 23 -13.83 -17.01 9.43
C TYR A 23 -13.45 -18.22 10.29
N ARG A 24 -13.78 -18.21 11.59
CA ARG A 24 -13.37 -19.23 12.56
C ARG A 24 -13.66 -20.67 12.13
N LEU A 25 -14.79 -20.91 11.45
CA LEU A 25 -15.15 -22.26 11.01
C LEU A 25 -14.16 -22.80 9.96
N SER A 26 -13.87 -22.01 8.93
CA SER A 26 -12.89 -22.37 7.89
C SER A 26 -11.49 -22.57 8.47
N LEU A 27 -11.10 -21.69 9.42
CA LEU A 27 -9.81 -21.78 10.09
C LEU A 27 -9.71 -23.06 10.93
N VAL A 28 -10.70 -23.37 11.77
CA VAL A 28 -10.72 -24.56 12.61
C VAL A 28 -10.73 -25.83 11.73
N THR A 29 -11.53 -25.86 10.67
CA THR A 29 -11.57 -26.99 9.74
C THR A 29 -10.22 -27.20 9.05
N ALA A 30 -9.55 -26.14 8.60
CA ALA A 30 -8.21 -26.23 8.01
C ALA A 30 -7.17 -26.76 9.02
N ILE A 31 -7.24 -26.30 10.29
CA ILE A 31 -6.37 -26.79 11.37
C ILE A 31 -6.57 -28.29 11.59
N VAL A 32 -7.81 -28.74 11.67
CA VAL A 32 -8.13 -30.18 11.85
C VAL A 32 -7.57 -31.02 10.71
N PHE A 33 -7.76 -30.60 9.46
CA PHE A 33 -7.20 -31.31 8.30
C PHE A 33 -5.67 -31.30 8.28
N ALA A 34 -5.03 -30.21 8.70
CA ALA A 34 -3.58 -30.12 8.84
C ALA A 34 -3.04 -31.13 9.86
N ILE A 35 -3.70 -31.22 11.03
CA ILE A 35 -3.33 -32.18 12.09
C ILE A 35 -3.54 -33.61 11.62
N LEU A 36 -4.69 -33.92 11.01
CA LEU A 36 -4.98 -35.25 10.48
C LEU A 36 -3.95 -35.68 9.42
N SER A 37 -3.69 -34.82 8.44
CA SER A 37 -2.66 -35.09 7.41
C SER A 37 -1.30 -35.40 8.05
N THR A 38 -0.91 -34.59 9.03
CA THR A 38 0.38 -34.77 9.72
C THR A 38 0.45 -36.05 10.53
N ILE A 39 -0.63 -36.44 11.21
CA ILE A 39 -0.70 -37.71 11.99
C ILE A 39 -0.52 -38.91 11.07
N PHE A 40 -1.21 -38.96 9.92
CA PHE A 40 -1.06 -40.04 8.95
C PHE A 40 0.37 -40.12 8.39
N ASN A 41 0.99 -38.97 8.15
CA ASN A 41 2.37 -38.90 7.68
C ASN A 41 3.36 -39.44 8.73
N ILE A 42 3.19 -39.05 10.00
CA ILE A 42 4.04 -39.47 11.12
C ILE A 42 3.89 -40.96 11.42
N ALA A 43 2.70 -41.54 11.25
CA ALA A 43 2.49 -42.98 11.48
C ALA A 43 3.14 -43.85 10.40
N GLY A 44 3.40 -43.31 9.21
CA GLY A 44 3.97 -44.05 8.06
C GLY A 44 5.25 -44.81 8.37
N PRO A 45 6.30 -44.21 8.93
CA PRO A 45 7.55 -44.89 9.24
C PRO A 45 7.38 -46.10 10.17
N LYS A 46 6.46 -46.04 11.14
CA LYS A 46 6.19 -47.18 12.06
C LYS A 46 5.46 -48.32 11.35
N VAL A 47 4.55 -48.01 10.42
CA VAL A 47 3.90 -49.04 9.58
C VAL A 47 4.91 -49.68 8.64
N LEU A 48 5.78 -48.87 8.00
CA LEU A 48 6.85 -49.39 7.15
C LEU A 48 7.84 -50.29 7.91
N ALA A 49 8.14 -49.96 9.18
CA ALA A 49 8.99 -50.75 10.06
C ALA A 49 8.50 -52.20 10.19
N LYS A 50 7.17 -52.45 10.22
CA LYS A 50 6.62 -53.82 10.26
C LYS A 50 6.91 -54.59 8.97
N ALA A 51 6.84 -53.93 7.81
CA ALA A 51 7.17 -54.56 6.53
C ALA A 51 8.67 -54.92 6.46
N THR A 52 9.53 -53.97 6.89
CA THR A 52 10.99 -54.18 6.93
C THR A 52 11.38 -55.31 7.89
N THR A 53 10.75 -55.37 9.06
CA THR A 53 10.97 -56.46 10.04
C THR A 53 10.53 -57.80 9.47
N ALA A 54 9.35 -57.87 8.83
CA ALA A 54 8.84 -59.09 8.20
C ALA A 54 9.78 -59.59 7.08
N LEU A 55 10.30 -58.65 6.27
CA LEU A 55 11.31 -58.98 5.23
C LEU A 55 12.59 -59.54 5.85
N ALA A 56 13.13 -58.86 6.87
CA ALA A 56 14.38 -59.26 7.52
C ALA A 56 14.25 -60.64 8.22
N THR A 57 13.17 -60.88 8.98
CA THR A 57 12.92 -62.13 9.66
C THR A 57 12.67 -63.27 8.67
N GLY A 58 11.90 -63.04 7.59
CA GLY A 58 11.68 -64.01 6.52
C GLY A 58 12.95 -64.35 5.75
N TRP A 59 13.82 -63.37 5.52
CA TRP A 59 15.13 -63.59 4.91
C TRP A 59 16.03 -64.46 5.79
N ILE A 60 16.11 -64.20 7.08
CA ILE A 60 16.89 -65.03 8.04
C ILE A 60 16.30 -66.42 8.12
N ALA A 61 14.97 -66.57 8.16
CA ALA A 61 14.33 -67.91 8.16
C ALA A 61 14.63 -68.69 6.88
N LYS A 62 14.65 -68.02 5.72
CA LYS A 62 15.05 -68.68 4.44
C LYS A 62 16.50 -69.10 4.44
N LEU A 63 17.43 -68.30 4.95
CA LEU A 63 18.85 -68.69 5.06
C LEU A 63 19.06 -69.85 6.00
N ARG A 64 18.25 -69.99 7.06
CA ARG A 64 18.30 -71.10 8.01
C ARG A 64 17.55 -72.37 7.52
N GLY A 65 16.87 -72.30 6.38
CA GLY A 65 16.01 -73.34 5.87
C GLY A 65 14.72 -73.61 6.65
N THR A 66 14.34 -72.70 7.54
CA THR A 66 13.19 -72.84 8.46
C THR A 66 11.90 -72.15 7.99
N GLY A 67 11.93 -71.41 6.86
CA GLY A 67 10.77 -70.73 6.35
C GLY A 67 11.01 -69.94 5.05
N SER A 68 10.01 -69.19 4.60
CA SER A 68 10.07 -68.36 3.41
C SER A 68 9.64 -66.89 3.74
N ILE A 69 9.92 -65.95 2.84
CA ILE A 69 9.47 -64.58 2.97
C ILE A 69 7.99 -64.52 2.63
N ASP A 70 7.17 -63.94 3.54
CA ASP A 70 5.75 -63.72 3.30
C ASP A 70 5.52 -62.41 2.54
N PHE A 71 5.61 -62.49 1.21
CA PHE A 71 5.36 -61.34 0.33
C PHE A 71 3.89 -60.86 0.35
N VAL A 72 2.95 -61.75 0.71
CA VAL A 72 1.52 -61.39 0.80
C VAL A 72 1.28 -60.47 1.99
N TYR A 73 1.85 -60.79 3.14
CA TYR A 73 1.81 -59.96 4.33
C TYR A 73 2.48 -58.58 4.11
N ILE A 74 3.67 -58.59 3.53
CA ILE A 74 4.39 -57.35 3.19
C ILE A 74 3.56 -56.51 2.21
N GLY A 75 2.99 -57.14 1.17
CA GLY A 75 2.11 -56.45 0.20
C GLY A 75 0.91 -55.79 0.85
N ARG A 76 0.25 -56.46 1.81
CA ARG A 76 -0.88 -55.86 2.56
C ARG A 76 -0.43 -54.65 3.37
N ILE A 77 0.72 -54.69 4.03
CA ILE A 77 1.26 -53.53 4.78
C ILE A 77 1.54 -52.38 3.84
N LEU A 78 2.16 -52.60 2.67
CA LEU A 78 2.48 -51.56 1.70
C LEU A 78 1.22 -50.95 1.07
N LEU A 79 0.19 -51.76 0.78
CA LEU A 79 -1.10 -51.25 0.32
C LEU A 79 -1.79 -50.39 1.38
N PHE A 80 -1.76 -50.80 2.66
CA PHE A 80 -2.28 -50.01 3.76
C PHE A 80 -1.51 -48.69 3.91
N LEU A 81 -0.19 -48.72 3.80
CA LEU A 81 0.70 -47.54 3.84
C LEU A 81 0.37 -46.58 2.68
N LEU A 82 0.18 -47.11 1.48
CA LEU A 82 -0.23 -46.33 0.31
C LEU A 82 -1.56 -45.62 0.57
N GLY A 83 -2.56 -46.32 1.12
CA GLY A 83 -3.85 -45.76 1.52
C GLY A 83 -3.70 -44.64 2.53
N MET A 84 -2.83 -44.80 3.54
CA MET A 84 -2.54 -43.76 4.53
C MET A 84 -1.93 -42.51 3.89
N TYR A 85 -0.96 -42.66 2.97
CA TYR A 85 -0.35 -41.51 2.29
C TYR A 85 -1.31 -40.83 1.33
N LEU A 86 -2.15 -41.58 0.62
CA LEU A 86 -3.22 -41.00 -0.21
C LEU A 86 -4.21 -40.16 0.63
N LEU A 87 -4.60 -40.69 1.80
CA LEU A 87 -5.49 -39.99 2.72
C LEU A 87 -4.81 -38.75 3.31
N SER A 88 -3.52 -38.84 3.69
CA SER A 88 -2.72 -37.71 4.13
C SER A 88 -2.66 -36.60 3.07
N SER A 89 -2.41 -36.98 1.81
CA SER A 89 -2.38 -36.04 0.68
C SER A 89 -3.71 -35.38 0.41
N ALA A 90 -4.82 -36.14 0.51
CA ALA A 90 -6.18 -35.60 0.38
C ALA A 90 -6.47 -34.56 1.48
N PHE A 91 -6.14 -34.87 2.73
CA PHE A 91 -6.30 -33.91 3.83
C PHE A 91 -5.44 -32.67 3.66
N SER A 92 -4.19 -32.82 3.22
CA SER A 92 -3.31 -31.68 2.92
C SER A 92 -3.85 -30.82 1.79
N PHE A 93 -4.40 -31.42 0.75
CA PHE A 93 -5.04 -30.71 -0.36
C PHE A 93 -6.26 -29.89 0.12
N ILE A 94 -7.16 -30.51 0.89
CA ILE A 94 -8.34 -29.82 1.45
C ILE A 94 -7.91 -28.66 2.35
N GLN A 95 -6.92 -28.89 3.21
CA GLN A 95 -6.36 -27.86 4.09
C GLN A 95 -5.79 -26.69 3.28
N GLY A 96 -4.98 -26.96 2.25
CA GLY A 96 -4.40 -25.93 1.38
C GLY A 96 -5.49 -25.13 0.64
N TRP A 97 -6.51 -25.81 0.12
CA TRP A 97 -7.65 -25.15 -0.54
C TRP A 97 -8.42 -24.22 0.40
N LEU A 98 -8.72 -24.69 1.63
CA LEU A 98 -9.40 -23.89 2.64
C LEU A 98 -8.57 -22.66 3.07
N MET A 99 -7.26 -22.86 3.32
CA MET A 99 -6.38 -21.77 3.76
C MET A 99 -6.15 -20.73 2.67
N THR A 100 -6.01 -21.15 1.41
CA THR A 100 -5.90 -20.23 0.27
C THR A 100 -7.20 -19.43 0.10
N GLY A 101 -8.36 -20.09 0.16
CA GLY A 101 -9.66 -19.44 0.09
C GLY A 101 -9.87 -18.43 1.23
N LEU A 102 -9.48 -18.80 2.46
CA LEU A 102 -9.53 -17.91 3.62
C LEU A 102 -8.65 -16.68 3.43
N SER A 103 -7.38 -16.89 3.07
CA SER A 103 -6.41 -15.82 2.85
C SER A 103 -6.89 -14.82 1.80
N GLN A 104 -7.39 -15.30 0.66
CA GLN A 104 -7.90 -14.42 -0.41
C GLN A 104 -9.15 -13.63 0.00
N LYS A 105 -10.04 -14.21 0.80
CA LYS A 105 -11.20 -13.49 1.34
C LYS A 105 -10.79 -12.38 2.30
N VAL A 106 -9.81 -12.64 3.15
CA VAL A 106 -9.25 -11.63 4.07
C VAL A 106 -8.60 -10.48 3.29
N CYS A 107 -7.80 -10.78 2.26
CA CYS A 107 -7.21 -9.77 1.37
C CYS A 107 -8.28 -8.94 0.65
N TYR A 108 -9.32 -9.60 0.14
CA TYR A 108 -10.44 -8.91 -0.51
C TYR A 108 -11.13 -7.94 0.45
N ASP A 109 -11.44 -8.39 1.68
CA ASP A 109 -12.10 -7.54 2.67
C ASP A 109 -11.24 -6.34 3.09
N PHE A 110 -9.92 -6.52 3.28
CA PHE A 110 -9.03 -5.40 3.58
C PHE A 110 -8.93 -4.42 2.42
N ARG A 111 -8.77 -4.89 1.18
CA ARG A 111 -8.73 -4.00 0.01
C ARG A 111 -10.03 -3.21 -0.13
N LYS A 112 -11.18 -3.85 0.08
CA LYS A 112 -12.48 -3.18 0.07
C LYS A 112 -12.55 -2.08 1.14
N GLN A 113 -12.20 -2.42 2.41
CA GLN A 113 -12.22 -1.45 3.51
C GLN A 113 -11.24 -0.28 3.27
N ILE A 114 -10.03 -0.55 2.74
CA ILE A 114 -9.06 0.49 2.40
C ILE A 114 -9.61 1.39 1.29
N SER A 115 -10.20 0.81 0.24
CA SER A 115 -10.79 1.58 -0.87
C SER A 115 -11.96 2.47 -0.42
N GLU A 116 -12.84 1.95 0.45
CA GLU A 116 -13.92 2.74 1.05
C GLU A 116 -13.36 3.86 1.95
N LYS A 117 -12.32 3.54 2.72
CA LYS A 117 -11.66 4.49 3.64
C LYS A 117 -10.99 5.64 2.90
N ILE A 118 -10.32 5.38 1.76
CA ILE A 118 -9.69 6.42 0.93
C ILE A 118 -10.69 7.54 0.60
N ASN A 119 -11.93 7.17 0.26
CA ASN A 119 -12.96 8.14 -0.12
C ASN A 119 -13.56 8.93 1.08
N ARG A 120 -13.22 8.54 2.31
CA ARG A 120 -13.74 9.17 3.54
C ARG A 120 -12.67 9.92 4.34
N LEU A 121 -11.41 9.76 3.96
CA LEU A 121 -10.31 10.44 4.64
C LEU A 121 -10.25 11.92 4.27
N PRO A 122 -9.88 12.82 5.21
CA PRO A 122 -9.69 14.23 4.94
C PRO A 122 -8.51 14.47 3.99
N LEU A 123 -8.58 15.56 3.20
CA LEU A 123 -7.50 15.94 2.28
C LEU A 123 -6.16 16.11 3.00
N ALA A 124 -6.18 16.59 4.25
CA ALA A 124 -5.01 16.71 5.12
C ALA A 124 -4.18 15.43 5.27
N TYR A 125 -4.80 14.27 5.16
CA TYR A 125 -4.11 12.98 5.23
C TYR A 125 -3.23 12.77 3.99
N PHE A 126 -3.77 13.07 2.81
CA PHE A 126 -3.06 12.86 1.52
C PHE A 126 -1.97 13.91 1.27
N GLU A 127 -2.14 15.14 1.78
CA GLU A 127 -1.12 16.18 1.65
C GLU A 127 0.15 15.91 2.50
N LYS A 128 0.02 15.10 3.56
CA LYS A 128 1.14 14.71 4.43
C LYS A 128 1.86 13.44 3.99
N ARG A 129 1.32 12.70 3.03
CA ARG A 129 1.80 11.37 2.61
C ARG A 129 1.94 11.29 1.10
N THR A 130 2.86 10.45 0.64
CA THR A 130 3.01 10.22 -0.81
C THR A 130 1.94 9.25 -1.32
N VAL A 131 1.53 9.41 -2.58
CA VAL A 131 0.60 8.48 -3.25
C VAL A 131 1.14 7.04 -3.21
N GLY A 132 2.45 6.86 -3.41
CA GLY A 132 3.10 5.55 -3.35
C GLY A 132 2.97 4.86 -1.99
N GLU A 133 3.02 5.62 -0.88
CA GLU A 133 2.82 5.08 0.47
C GLU A 133 1.39 4.52 0.64
N VAL A 134 0.38 5.24 0.18
CA VAL A 134 -1.03 4.79 0.27
C VAL A 134 -1.28 3.58 -0.64
N LEU A 135 -0.77 3.60 -1.87
CA LEU A 135 -0.89 2.48 -2.80
C LEU A 135 -0.19 1.23 -2.27
N SER A 136 0.98 1.36 -1.64
CA SER A 136 1.71 0.23 -1.05
C SER A 136 0.89 -0.49 0.03
N ARG A 137 0.00 0.21 0.75
CA ARG A 137 -0.89 -0.41 1.75
C ARG A 137 -1.93 -1.31 1.13
N ILE A 138 -2.52 -0.89 0.00
CA ILE A 138 -3.54 -1.68 -0.73
C ILE A 138 -2.91 -2.90 -1.40
N THR A 139 -1.71 -2.75 -1.94
CA THR A 139 -1.02 -3.79 -2.72
C THR A 139 -0.10 -4.61 -1.82
N ASN A 140 1.08 -4.08 -1.51
CA ASN A 140 2.16 -4.83 -0.87
C ASN A 140 1.84 -5.30 0.54
N ASP A 141 1.22 -4.44 1.38
CA ASP A 141 0.92 -4.81 2.77
C ASP A 141 -0.20 -5.85 2.85
N VAL A 142 -1.26 -5.70 2.06
CA VAL A 142 -2.35 -6.70 2.01
C VAL A 142 -1.86 -8.02 1.42
N ASP A 143 -1.00 -8.01 0.39
CA ASP A 143 -0.43 -9.24 -0.18
C ASP A 143 0.52 -9.93 0.81
N THR A 144 1.34 -9.16 1.52
CA THR A 144 2.20 -9.68 2.60
C THR A 144 1.37 -10.33 3.70
N LEU A 145 0.26 -9.71 4.10
CA LEU A 145 -0.69 -10.29 5.05
C LEU A 145 -1.24 -11.61 4.54
N GLY A 146 -1.73 -11.66 3.30
CA GLY A 146 -2.34 -12.85 2.71
C GLY A 146 -1.37 -14.01 2.59
N GLN A 147 -0.17 -13.77 2.07
CA GLN A 147 0.86 -14.79 1.91
C GLN A 147 1.35 -15.30 3.27
N SER A 148 1.66 -14.39 4.18
CA SER A 148 2.15 -14.74 5.51
C SER A 148 1.09 -15.47 6.33
N LEU A 149 -0.19 -15.10 6.23
CA LEU A 149 -1.30 -15.76 6.90
C LEU A 149 -1.40 -17.23 6.46
N ASN A 150 -1.41 -17.47 5.14
CA ASN A 150 -1.51 -18.81 4.58
C ASN A 150 -0.32 -19.70 5.00
N GLN A 151 0.90 -19.19 4.82
CA GLN A 151 2.11 -19.97 5.08
C GLN A 151 2.39 -20.11 6.58
N SER A 152 2.30 -19.03 7.38
CA SER A 152 2.67 -19.08 8.79
C SER A 152 1.76 -19.98 9.61
N ILE A 153 0.44 -19.88 9.43
CA ILE A 153 -0.52 -20.71 10.18
C ILE A 153 -0.35 -22.17 9.83
N THR A 154 -0.31 -22.48 8.53
CA THR A 154 -0.10 -23.86 8.07
C THR A 154 1.19 -24.46 8.62
N GLN A 155 2.30 -23.72 8.45
CA GLN A 155 3.62 -24.21 8.84
C GLN A 155 3.79 -24.31 10.37
N LEU A 156 3.18 -23.40 11.13
CA LEU A 156 3.19 -23.47 12.59
C LEU A 156 2.47 -24.75 13.08
N ILE A 157 1.25 -25.00 12.59
CA ILE A 157 0.44 -26.15 12.99
C ILE A 157 1.11 -27.46 12.60
N THR A 158 1.55 -27.59 11.36
CA THR A 158 2.22 -28.81 10.88
C THR A 158 3.53 -29.06 11.61
N SER A 159 4.35 -28.02 11.85
CA SER A 159 5.63 -28.14 12.57
C SER A 159 5.43 -28.56 14.03
N VAL A 160 4.51 -27.92 14.75
CA VAL A 160 4.22 -28.27 16.14
C VAL A 160 3.63 -29.68 16.24
N THR A 161 2.67 -30.04 15.37
CA THR A 161 2.08 -31.36 15.32
C THR A 161 3.13 -32.44 14.99
N THR A 162 4.04 -32.14 14.03
CA THR A 162 5.14 -33.05 13.66
C THR A 162 6.09 -33.25 14.83
N MET A 163 6.53 -32.17 15.51
CA MET A 163 7.44 -32.30 16.66
C MET A 163 6.86 -33.14 17.77
N ILE A 164 5.62 -32.85 18.18
CA ILE A 164 4.94 -33.59 19.26
C ILE A 164 4.72 -35.04 18.81
N GLY A 165 4.18 -35.26 17.61
CA GLY A 165 3.87 -36.59 17.13
C GLY A 165 5.11 -37.48 16.92
N VAL A 166 6.17 -36.92 16.34
CA VAL A 166 7.46 -37.66 16.18
C VAL A 166 8.06 -37.99 17.53
N LEU A 167 8.03 -37.05 18.49
CA LEU A 167 8.53 -37.32 19.86
C LEU A 167 7.76 -38.47 20.53
N VAL A 168 6.44 -38.47 20.44
CA VAL A 168 5.56 -39.55 20.97
C VAL A 168 5.90 -40.88 20.29
N MET A 169 6.09 -40.88 18.96
CA MET A 169 6.44 -42.09 18.23
C MET A 169 7.84 -42.63 18.59
N MET A 170 8.83 -41.76 18.77
CA MET A 170 10.19 -42.13 19.21
C MET A 170 10.16 -42.72 20.61
N LEU A 171 9.45 -42.10 21.57
CA LEU A 171 9.26 -42.60 22.93
C LEU A 171 8.55 -43.97 22.93
N SER A 172 7.60 -44.20 22.01
CA SER A 172 6.89 -45.48 21.87
C SER A 172 7.76 -46.63 21.36
N ILE A 173 8.89 -46.34 20.71
CA ILE A 173 9.85 -47.33 20.24
C ILE A 173 10.90 -47.61 21.32
N SER A 174 11.62 -46.58 21.76
CA SER A 174 12.65 -46.71 22.78
C SER A 174 12.96 -45.38 23.47
N PRO A 175 12.62 -45.21 24.76
CA PRO A 175 12.97 -44.01 25.52
C PRO A 175 14.47 -43.72 25.58
N LYS A 176 15.29 -44.78 25.66
CA LYS A 176 16.76 -44.64 25.71
C LYS A 176 17.34 -44.10 24.40
N MET A 177 16.87 -44.59 23.26
CA MET A 177 17.29 -44.08 21.95
C MET A 177 16.76 -42.64 21.74
N THR A 178 15.56 -42.31 22.23
CA THR A 178 15.01 -40.97 22.18
C THR A 178 15.87 -39.98 22.93
N LEU A 179 16.37 -40.34 24.12
CA LEU A 179 17.28 -39.49 24.88
C LEU A 179 18.59 -39.20 24.11
N ILE A 180 19.17 -40.21 23.47
CA ILE A 180 20.37 -40.05 22.64
C ILE A 180 20.11 -39.13 21.44
N ALA A 181 18.97 -39.29 20.77
CA ALA A 181 18.58 -38.43 19.65
C ALA A 181 18.33 -36.96 20.11
N LEU A 182 17.75 -36.79 21.30
CA LEU A 182 17.54 -35.45 21.87
C LEU A 182 18.84 -34.73 22.25
N LEU A 183 19.93 -35.44 22.56
CA LEU A 183 21.25 -34.84 22.81
C LEU A 183 21.86 -34.16 21.59
N ILE A 184 21.39 -34.47 20.39
CA ILE A 184 21.84 -33.84 19.14
C ILE A 184 21.30 -32.41 19.03
N LEU A 185 20.13 -32.12 19.64
CA LEU A 185 19.49 -30.79 19.58
C LEU A 185 20.34 -29.69 20.19
N PRO A 186 20.84 -29.77 21.42
CA PRO A 186 21.70 -28.73 21.98
C PRO A 186 22.98 -28.54 21.15
N VAL A 187 23.54 -29.57 20.57
CA VAL A 187 24.72 -29.45 19.69
C VAL A 187 24.38 -28.66 18.44
N SER A 188 23.26 -28.99 17.78
CA SER A 188 22.81 -28.26 16.60
C SER A 188 22.48 -26.80 16.95
N LEU A 189 21.81 -26.54 18.06
CA LEU A 189 21.46 -25.19 18.51
C LEU A 189 22.71 -24.33 18.75
N VAL A 190 23.71 -24.86 19.44
CA VAL A 190 24.98 -24.15 19.69
C VAL A 190 25.66 -23.79 18.37
N LEU A 191 25.76 -24.73 17.43
CA LEU A 191 26.39 -24.48 16.12
C LEU A 191 25.62 -23.43 15.32
N VAL A 192 24.29 -23.49 15.30
CA VAL A 192 23.44 -22.48 14.67
C VAL A 192 23.66 -21.09 15.28
N LEU A 193 23.66 -20.99 16.61
CA LEU A 193 23.89 -19.70 17.31
C LEU A 193 25.26 -19.11 16.98
N ILE A 194 26.30 -19.96 16.86
CA ILE A 194 27.64 -19.51 16.45
C ILE A 194 27.59 -18.92 15.04
N VAL A 195 27.01 -19.64 14.07
CA VAL A 195 26.91 -19.17 12.67
C VAL A 195 26.10 -17.88 12.60
N VAL A 196 24.96 -17.80 13.27
CA VAL A 196 24.10 -16.60 13.29
C VAL A 196 24.86 -15.41 13.88
N LYS A 197 25.57 -15.58 15.01
CA LYS A 197 26.35 -14.51 15.65
C LYS A 197 27.40 -13.92 14.71
N PHE A 198 28.12 -14.75 13.96
CA PHE A 198 29.13 -14.29 13.00
C PHE A 198 28.52 -13.70 11.73
N SER A 199 27.46 -14.29 11.21
CA SER A 199 26.79 -13.83 9.99
C SER A 199 26.06 -12.49 10.17
N GLN A 200 25.50 -12.22 11.35
CA GLN A 200 24.66 -11.04 11.61
C GLN A 200 25.38 -9.72 11.40
N LYS A 201 26.70 -9.65 11.69
CA LYS A 201 27.52 -8.47 11.45
C LYS A 201 27.58 -8.12 9.96
N TYR A 202 27.84 -9.12 9.12
CA TYR A 202 27.95 -8.93 7.67
C TYR A 202 26.59 -8.71 7.02
N PHE A 203 25.54 -9.35 7.51
CA PHE A 203 24.19 -9.13 7.05
C PHE A 203 23.72 -7.68 7.29
N LYS A 204 23.99 -7.11 8.48
CA LYS A 204 23.69 -5.70 8.77
C LYS A 204 24.48 -4.76 7.85
N ALA A 205 25.78 -5.02 7.64
CA ALA A 205 26.60 -4.23 6.73
C ALA A 205 26.08 -4.31 5.30
N GLN A 206 25.73 -5.50 4.81
CA GLN A 206 25.14 -5.71 3.49
C GLN A 206 23.86 -4.89 3.31
N GLN A 207 22.94 -4.90 4.28
CA GLN A 207 21.68 -4.14 4.21
C GLN A 207 21.94 -2.63 4.19
N ALA A 208 22.86 -2.14 5.03
CA ALA A 208 23.21 -0.72 5.05
C ALA A 208 23.80 -0.25 3.72
N ILE A 209 24.75 -1.02 3.16
CA ILE A 209 25.40 -0.66 1.89
C ILE A 209 24.42 -0.80 0.71
N LEU A 210 23.53 -1.81 0.73
CA LEU A 210 22.47 -1.94 -0.28
C LEU A 210 21.56 -0.72 -0.30
N GLY A 211 21.25 -0.16 0.87
CA GLY A 211 20.51 1.11 0.97
C GLY A 211 21.24 2.27 0.30
N VAL A 212 22.56 2.37 0.47
CA VAL A 212 23.39 3.39 -0.20
C VAL A 212 23.38 3.21 -1.72
N VAL A 213 23.58 1.97 -2.20
CA VAL A 213 23.56 1.66 -3.64
C VAL A 213 22.20 1.99 -4.26
N ASN A 214 21.11 1.62 -3.60
CA ASN A 214 19.76 1.94 -4.10
C ASN A 214 19.52 3.45 -4.14
N GLY A 215 19.93 4.20 -3.09
CA GLY A 215 19.82 5.65 -3.08
C GLY A 215 20.62 6.31 -4.21
N GLN A 216 21.85 5.84 -4.48
CA GLN A 216 22.64 6.33 -5.62
C GLN A 216 21.97 6.05 -6.97
N VAL A 217 21.41 4.85 -7.15
CA VAL A 217 20.68 4.51 -8.38
C VAL A 217 19.47 5.41 -8.58
N GLU A 218 18.68 5.63 -7.53
CA GLU A 218 17.49 6.50 -7.56
C GLU A 218 17.87 7.96 -7.87
N GLU A 219 18.91 8.50 -7.21
CA GLU A 219 19.42 9.85 -7.43
C GLU A 219 19.91 10.05 -8.85
N VAL A 220 20.76 9.13 -9.33
CA VAL A 220 21.34 9.20 -10.69
C VAL A 220 20.29 9.01 -11.77
N TYR A 221 19.31 8.10 -11.55
CA TYR A 221 18.23 7.88 -12.50
C TYR A 221 17.31 9.11 -12.60
N SER A 222 16.95 9.69 -11.46
CA SER A 222 16.12 10.90 -11.40
C SER A 222 16.83 12.12 -11.98
N GLY A 223 18.14 12.25 -11.71
CA GLY A 223 19.00 13.33 -12.21
C GLY A 223 19.73 13.03 -13.52
N HIS A 224 19.33 11.98 -14.28
CA HIS A 224 20.11 11.50 -15.44
C HIS A 224 20.38 12.57 -16.50
N ASN A 225 19.40 13.45 -16.77
CA ASN A 225 19.58 14.57 -17.70
C ASN A 225 20.68 15.53 -17.25
N VAL A 226 20.80 15.77 -15.92
CA VAL A 226 21.86 16.63 -15.35
C VAL A 226 23.21 15.95 -15.48
N VAL A 227 23.32 14.66 -15.16
CA VAL A 227 24.55 13.87 -15.34
C VAL A 227 25.04 13.96 -16.79
N LYS A 228 24.12 13.79 -17.76
CA LYS A 228 24.42 13.91 -19.19
C LYS A 228 24.84 15.33 -19.61
N ALA A 229 24.07 16.33 -19.16
CA ALA A 229 24.35 17.74 -19.52
C ALA A 229 25.74 18.21 -19.04
N PHE A 230 26.20 17.68 -17.90
CA PHE A 230 27.50 18.05 -17.32
C PHE A 230 28.62 17.02 -17.58
N ASN A 231 28.38 15.98 -18.39
CA ASN A 231 29.34 14.90 -18.70
C ASN A 231 29.98 14.28 -17.45
N ARG A 232 29.16 13.92 -16.45
CA ARG A 232 29.62 13.39 -15.16
C ARG A 232 29.45 11.87 -15.02
N GLU A 233 29.20 11.13 -16.09
CA GLU A 233 28.98 9.68 -16.09
C GLU A 233 30.14 8.91 -15.45
N ALA A 234 31.41 9.31 -15.76
CA ALA A 234 32.57 8.63 -15.21
C ALA A 234 32.68 8.79 -13.67
N VAL A 235 32.31 9.95 -13.13
CA VAL A 235 32.35 10.22 -11.68
C VAL A 235 31.28 9.35 -11.00
N VAL A 236 30.05 9.40 -11.51
CA VAL A 236 28.93 8.61 -10.97
C VAL A 236 29.23 7.11 -11.01
N LEU A 237 29.83 6.62 -12.11
CA LEU A 237 30.20 5.21 -12.24
C LEU A 237 31.28 4.80 -11.23
N ASN A 238 32.28 5.66 -10.98
CA ASN A 238 33.31 5.41 -9.98
C ASN A 238 32.73 5.33 -8.56
N ASP A 239 31.83 6.25 -8.22
CA ASP A 239 31.16 6.25 -6.90
C ASP A 239 30.29 5.01 -6.72
N PHE A 240 29.54 4.64 -7.77
CA PHE A 240 28.76 3.41 -7.78
C PHE A 240 29.64 2.17 -7.61
N ASN A 241 30.73 2.05 -8.35
CA ASN A 241 31.65 0.91 -8.27
C ASN A 241 32.24 0.80 -6.86
N ALA A 242 32.66 1.92 -6.26
CA ALA A 242 33.19 1.93 -4.88
C ALA A 242 32.17 1.45 -3.84
N ALA A 243 30.88 1.78 -4.00
CA ALA A 243 29.82 1.29 -3.15
C ALA A 243 29.50 -0.20 -3.44
N ASN A 244 29.50 -0.59 -4.72
CA ASN A 244 29.25 -1.96 -5.16
C ASN A 244 30.33 -2.94 -4.70
N ASP A 245 31.60 -2.54 -4.69
CA ASP A 245 32.71 -3.37 -4.17
C ASP A 245 32.54 -3.63 -2.66
N LYS A 246 32.15 -2.62 -1.89
CA LYS A 246 31.82 -2.80 -0.46
C LYS A 246 30.61 -3.71 -0.27
N LEU A 247 29.60 -3.58 -1.14
CA LEU A 247 28.42 -4.46 -1.14
C LEU A 247 28.83 -5.89 -1.42
N TYR A 248 29.65 -6.12 -2.45
CA TYR A 248 30.17 -7.44 -2.81
C TYR A 248 30.87 -8.12 -1.63
N GLU A 249 31.82 -7.44 -0.97
CA GLU A 249 32.53 -8.02 0.19
C GLU A 249 31.58 -8.42 1.33
N SER A 250 30.64 -7.53 1.66
CA SER A 250 29.69 -7.78 2.75
C SER A 250 28.71 -8.88 2.40
N ALA A 251 28.20 -8.88 1.15
CA ALA A 251 27.25 -9.87 0.65
C ALA A 251 27.90 -11.25 0.54
N TRP A 252 29.13 -11.33 0.00
CA TRP A 252 29.83 -12.60 -0.09
C TRP A 252 30.06 -13.25 1.27
N LYS A 253 30.54 -12.48 2.25
CA LYS A 253 30.77 -12.99 3.62
C LYS A 253 29.46 -13.38 4.31
N SER A 254 28.41 -12.59 4.15
CA SER A 254 27.07 -12.88 4.67
C SER A 254 26.50 -14.16 4.07
N GLN A 255 26.53 -14.29 2.75
CA GLN A 255 25.99 -15.45 2.02
C GLN A 255 26.81 -16.73 2.29
N PHE A 256 28.14 -16.64 2.34
CA PHE A 256 28.98 -17.77 2.68
C PHE A 256 28.66 -18.33 4.06
N LEU A 257 28.62 -17.44 5.10
CA LEU A 257 28.31 -17.88 6.46
C LEU A 257 26.89 -18.40 6.59
N SER A 258 25.92 -17.74 5.98
CA SER A 258 24.53 -18.23 5.97
C SER A 258 24.38 -19.53 5.19
N GLY A 259 25.12 -19.69 4.09
CA GLY A 259 25.16 -20.92 3.27
C GLY A 259 25.75 -22.13 4.00
N LEU A 260 26.61 -21.92 5.00
CA LEU A 260 27.14 -23.01 5.83
C LEU A 260 26.08 -23.63 6.75
N MET A 261 24.96 -22.94 7.00
CA MET A 261 23.91 -23.43 7.90
C MET A 261 23.39 -24.81 7.49
N MET A 262 23.03 -24.98 6.21
CA MET A 262 22.49 -26.25 5.71
C MET A 262 23.52 -27.40 5.75
N PRO A 263 24.76 -27.25 5.28
CA PRO A 263 25.82 -28.30 5.44
C PRO A 263 26.06 -28.66 6.90
N ILE A 264 26.13 -27.71 7.81
CA ILE A 264 26.34 -27.95 9.25
C ILE A 264 25.16 -28.74 9.82
N MET A 265 23.92 -28.35 9.52
CA MET A 265 22.73 -29.07 9.99
C MET A 265 22.66 -30.50 9.44
N ASN A 266 23.01 -30.67 8.16
CA ASN A 266 23.10 -32.03 7.56
C ASN A 266 24.19 -32.86 8.20
N PHE A 267 25.36 -32.29 8.49
CA PHE A 267 26.43 -32.96 9.19
C PHE A 267 26.01 -33.44 10.58
N VAL A 268 25.39 -32.55 11.38
CA VAL A 268 24.88 -32.91 12.71
C VAL A 268 23.76 -33.95 12.62
N GLY A 269 22.87 -33.84 11.64
CA GLY A 269 21.85 -34.84 11.37
C GLY A 269 22.42 -36.21 11.02
N ASN A 270 23.50 -36.25 10.21
CA ASN A 270 24.20 -37.48 9.86
C ASN A 270 24.96 -38.10 11.05
N LEU A 271 25.55 -37.27 11.94
CA LEU A 271 26.10 -37.76 13.20
C LEU A 271 25.02 -38.45 14.05
N GLY A 272 23.84 -37.84 14.13
CA GLY A 272 22.68 -38.44 14.78
C GLY A 272 22.23 -39.74 14.16
N TYR A 273 22.21 -39.80 12.82
CA TYR A 273 21.94 -41.04 12.11
C TYR A 273 22.94 -42.16 12.49
N VAL A 274 24.24 -41.86 12.50
CA VAL A 274 25.28 -42.83 12.86
C VAL A 274 25.12 -43.28 14.31
N ALA A 275 24.90 -42.36 15.24
CA ALA A 275 24.69 -42.70 16.65
C ALA A 275 23.48 -43.63 16.86
N VAL A 276 22.35 -43.30 16.19
CA VAL A 276 21.12 -44.12 16.22
C VAL A 276 21.34 -45.49 15.57
N ALA A 277 22.08 -45.56 14.47
CA ALA A 277 22.38 -46.81 13.80
C ALA A 277 23.23 -47.73 14.68
N ILE A 278 24.28 -47.20 15.32
CA ILE A 278 25.15 -47.98 16.22
C ILE A 278 24.37 -48.50 17.43
N VAL A 279 23.74 -47.58 18.18
CA VAL A 279 23.02 -47.97 19.41
C VAL A 279 21.79 -48.82 19.08
N GLY A 280 21.08 -48.50 18.01
CA GLY A 280 19.94 -49.27 17.51
C GLY A 280 20.34 -50.71 17.14
N SER A 281 21.48 -50.87 16.48
CA SER A 281 22.01 -52.22 16.15
C SER A 281 22.36 -53.04 17.38
N ILE A 282 22.94 -52.41 18.42
CA ILE A 282 23.20 -53.07 19.72
C ILE A 282 21.89 -53.51 20.39
N PHE A 283 20.88 -52.67 20.39
CA PHE A 283 19.58 -52.99 20.99
C PHE A 283 18.81 -54.04 20.17
N ALA A 284 18.95 -54.06 18.85
CA ALA A 284 18.36 -55.08 18.00
C ALA A 284 19.05 -56.43 18.18
N ALA A 285 20.40 -56.48 18.33
CA ALA A 285 21.14 -57.68 18.64
C ALA A 285 20.74 -58.27 20.00
N ASN A 286 20.40 -57.46 20.96
CA ASN A 286 19.89 -57.85 22.28
C ASN A 286 18.37 -58.14 22.28
N GLY A 287 17.69 -58.08 21.13
CA GLY A 287 16.27 -58.39 20.99
C GLY A 287 15.31 -57.34 21.62
N THR A 288 15.79 -56.18 21.99
CA THR A 288 14.97 -55.10 22.63
C THR A 288 14.18 -54.30 21.61
N ILE A 289 14.64 -54.18 20.37
CA ILE A 289 13.96 -53.53 19.24
C ILE A 289 14.12 -54.34 17.97
N THR A 290 13.32 -54.07 16.94
CA THR A 290 13.41 -54.74 15.65
C THR A 290 14.28 -53.95 14.65
N ILE A 291 14.70 -54.59 13.56
CA ILE A 291 15.44 -53.93 12.47
C ILE A 291 14.57 -52.82 11.83
N GLY A 292 13.28 -53.08 11.70
CA GLY A 292 12.34 -52.05 11.21
C GLY A 292 12.22 -50.84 12.14
N ASP A 293 12.32 -51.05 13.47
CA ASP A 293 12.31 -49.94 14.43
C ASP A 293 13.53 -49.04 14.28
N ILE A 294 14.72 -49.59 13.93
CA ILE A 294 15.90 -48.76 13.63
C ILE A 294 15.63 -47.88 12.42
N GLN A 295 15.05 -48.43 11.37
CA GLN A 295 14.68 -47.66 10.16
C GLN A 295 13.67 -46.56 10.47
N ALA A 296 12.60 -46.86 11.21
CA ALA A 296 11.61 -45.88 11.62
C ALA A 296 12.24 -44.77 12.49
N PHE A 297 13.12 -45.16 13.42
CA PHE A 297 13.78 -44.21 14.32
C PHE A 297 14.69 -43.23 13.57
N ILE A 298 15.45 -43.71 12.59
CA ILE A 298 16.25 -42.87 11.70
C ILE A 298 15.39 -41.86 10.97
N GLN A 299 14.25 -42.31 10.45
CA GLN A 299 13.30 -41.41 9.76
C GLN A 299 12.71 -40.35 10.72
N TYR A 300 12.39 -40.76 11.94
CA TYR A 300 11.87 -39.82 12.97
C TYR A 300 12.91 -38.78 13.38
N VAL A 301 14.19 -39.17 13.53
CA VAL A 301 15.27 -38.20 13.82
C VAL A 301 15.37 -37.14 12.72
N LYS A 302 15.29 -37.54 11.45
CA LYS A 302 15.28 -36.61 10.32
C LYS A 302 14.05 -35.71 10.35
N ASN A 303 12.86 -36.28 10.56
CA ASN A 303 11.59 -35.54 10.61
C ASN A 303 11.48 -34.62 11.83
N PHE A 304 12.28 -34.84 12.88
CA PHE A 304 12.30 -33.96 14.07
C PHE A 304 13.12 -32.69 13.89
N THR A 305 14.17 -32.74 13.07
CA THR A 305 15.08 -31.61 12.85
C THR A 305 14.47 -30.57 11.90
N GLN A 306 13.70 -30.97 10.91
CA GLN A 306 13.11 -30.11 9.90
C GLN A 306 12.15 -29.06 10.47
N PRO A 307 11.19 -29.39 11.37
CA PRO A 307 10.28 -28.41 11.97
C PRO A 307 10.98 -27.29 12.74
N ILE A 308 12.16 -27.54 13.32
CA ILE A 308 12.92 -26.52 14.06
C ILE A 308 13.36 -25.39 13.10
N GLN A 309 13.83 -25.73 11.92
CA GLN A 309 14.20 -24.76 10.89
C GLN A 309 12.98 -24.00 10.38
N GLN A 310 11.86 -24.69 10.18
CA GLN A 310 10.60 -24.09 9.74
C GLN A 310 10.04 -23.09 10.76
N LEU A 311 10.09 -23.40 12.06
CA LEU A 311 9.63 -22.48 13.11
C LEU A 311 10.45 -21.19 13.15
N SER A 312 11.74 -21.24 12.84
CA SER A 312 12.56 -20.03 12.71
C SER A 312 12.10 -19.15 11.54
N GLN A 313 11.75 -19.74 10.40
CA GLN A 313 11.20 -19.01 9.25
C GLN A 313 9.82 -18.43 9.56
N VAL A 314 8.95 -19.19 10.24
CA VAL A 314 7.63 -18.73 10.70
C VAL A 314 7.74 -17.48 11.58
N SER A 315 8.73 -17.40 12.47
CA SER A 315 8.96 -16.23 13.31
C SER A 315 9.19 -14.96 12.49
N ASN A 316 10.01 -15.04 11.43
CA ASN A 316 10.26 -13.92 10.54
C ASN A 316 9.00 -13.53 9.74
N MET A 317 8.26 -14.53 9.25
CA MET A 317 7.01 -14.29 8.52
C MET A 317 5.93 -13.65 9.40
N LEU A 318 5.81 -14.08 10.67
CA LEU A 318 4.89 -13.47 11.64
C LEU A 318 5.27 -12.02 11.94
N GLN A 319 6.57 -11.68 12.01
CA GLN A 319 7.01 -10.30 12.18
C GLN A 319 6.65 -9.44 10.97
N SER A 320 6.89 -9.92 9.75
CA SER A 320 6.52 -9.22 8.51
C SER A 320 4.99 -9.05 8.40
N MET A 321 4.23 -10.09 8.74
CA MET A 321 2.78 -10.05 8.78
C MET A 321 2.27 -9.01 9.78
N ALA A 322 2.85 -8.99 11.00
CA ALA A 322 2.46 -8.02 12.02
C ALA A 322 2.78 -6.59 11.60
N ALA A 323 3.95 -6.33 10.99
CA ALA A 323 4.30 -5.00 10.50
C ALA A 323 3.35 -4.53 9.37
N ALA A 324 3.01 -5.41 8.42
CA ALA A 324 2.05 -5.11 7.37
C ALA A 324 0.64 -4.87 7.94
N ALA A 325 0.20 -5.72 8.89
CA ALA A 325 -1.08 -5.57 9.58
C ALA A 325 -1.17 -4.25 10.34
N GLU A 326 -0.11 -3.86 11.06
CA GLU A 326 -0.04 -2.61 11.83
C GLU A 326 -0.28 -1.41 10.90
N ARG A 327 0.42 -1.35 9.75
CA ARG A 327 0.25 -0.26 8.77
C ARG A 327 -1.16 -0.22 8.16
N VAL A 328 -1.75 -1.40 7.88
CA VAL A 328 -3.14 -1.48 7.40
C VAL A 328 -4.11 -1.01 8.48
N PHE A 329 -3.94 -1.43 9.74
CA PHE A 329 -4.81 -1.01 10.84
C PHE A 329 -4.63 0.47 11.20
N GLU A 330 -3.40 1.00 11.18
CA GLU A 330 -3.17 2.44 11.32
C GLU A 330 -3.97 3.22 10.29
N PHE A 331 -3.94 2.80 9.02
CA PHE A 331 -4.70 3.44 7.96
C PHE A 331 -6.22 3.34 8.18
N LEU A 332 -6.72 2.16 8.53
CA LEU A 332 -8.16 1.95 8.74
C LEU A 332 -8.70 2.68 9.98
N ASN A 333 -7.84 2.92 10.98
CA ASN A 333 -8.20 3.63 12.21
C ASN A 333 -8.01 5.15 12.12
N GLU A 334 -7.46 5.69 11.01
CA GLU A 334 -7.36 7.13 10.82
C GLU A 334 -8.75 7.79 10.92
N PRO A 335 -8.86 8.97 11.53
CA PRO A 335 -10.13 9.67 11.64
C PRO A 335 -10.68 10.02 10.25
N GLU A 336 -11.97 9.76 10.06
CA GLU A 336 -12.68 10.10 8.83
C GLU A 336 -13.13 11.56 8.86
N GLU A 337 -13.29 12.13 7.67
CA GLU A 337 -13.92 13.42 7.49
C GLU A 337 -15.41 13.32 7.88
N ASP A 338 -15.87 14.24 8.71
CA ASP A 338 -17.29 14.31 9.05
C ASP A 338 -18.11 14.72 7.81
N GLN A 339 -18.86 13.77 7.26
CA GLN A 339 -19.60 13.96 6.01
C GLN A 339 -20.94 14.67 6.19
N GLN A 340 -21.55 14.55 7.37
CA GLN A 340 -22.90 15.03 7.63
C GLN A 340 -22.87 16.28 8.51
N ALA A 341 -23.75 17.21 8.16
CA ALA A 341 -24.03 18.35 9.01
C ALA A 341 -24.82 17.92 10.27
N ASP A 342 -24.74 18.75 11.33
CA ASP A 342 -25.59 18.58 12.50
C ASP A 342 -27.07 18.61 12.06
N PRO A 343 -27.87 17.58 12.34
CA PRO A 343 -29.28 17.54 11.92
C PRO A 343 -30.12 18.74 12.38
N SER A 344 -29.71 19.39 13.50
CA SER A 344 -30.39 20.58 14.04
C SER A 344 -30.12 21.86 13.28
N ARG A 345 -29.05 21.92 12.45
CA ARG A 345 -28.60 23.10 11.71
C ARG A 345 -28.54 22.88 10.21
N ARG A 346 -28.87 21.70 9.74
CA ARG A 346 -28.70 21.29 8.33
C ARG A 346 -29.41 22.26 7.37
N ALA A 347 -28.60 22.92 6.53
CA ALA A 347 -29.07 23.83 5.50
C ALA A 347 -29.45 23.08 4.22
N ASP A 348 -30.42 23.63 3.48
CA ASP A 348 -30.81 23.13 2.16
C ASP A 348 -29.77 23.60 1.11
N PRO A 349 -29.13 22.70 0.36
CA PRO A 349 -28.22 23.05 -0.72
C PRO A 349 -28.84 23.94 -1.81
N GLY A 350 -30.15 23.86 -2.00
CA GLY A 350 -30.88 24.71 -2.94
C GLY A 350 -30.80 26.20 -2.63
N CYS A 351 -30.41 26.58 -1.39
CA CYS A 351 -30.27 28.00 -1.01
C CYS A 351 -28.98 28.66 -1.54
N ILE A 352 -28.01 27.89 -2.09
CA ILE A 352 -26.74 28.42 -2.60
C ILE A 352 -26.99 29.26 -3.86
N ASN A 353 -27.00 30.59 -3.73
CA ASN A 353 -27.24 31.52 -4.83
C ASN A 353 -25.98 32.26 -5.31
N GLY A 354 -24.84 32.03 -4.64
CA GLY A 354 -23.56 32.67 -4.98
C GLY A 354 -23.11 33.80 -4.02
N GLN A 355 -23.89 34.17 -3.00
CA GLN A 355 -23.40 35.07 -1.95
C GLN A 355 -22.47 34.31 -1.02
N VAL A 356 -21.28 34.88 -0.76
CA VAL A 356 -20.26 34.30 0.14
C VAL A 356 -19.77 35.37 1.11
N THR A 357 -19.79 35.07 2.40
CA THR A 357 -19.27 35.98 3.43
C THR A 357 -18.24 35.28 4.30
N PHE A 358 -17.09 35.91 4.44
CA PHE A 358 -16.04 35.48 5.37
C PHE A 358 -16.04 36.44 6.55
N SER A 359 -16.10 35.92 7.77
CA SER A 359 -16.18 36.74 8.99
C SER A 359 -15.09 36.29 9.96
N HIS A 360 -14.04 37.09 10.10
CA HIS A 360 -12.92 36.87 11.03
C HIS A 360 -12.32 35.46 10.94
N VAL A 361 -12.12 34.98 9.72
CA VAL A 361 -11.63 33.64 9.46
C VAL A 361 -10.16 33.53 9.85
N ARG A 362 -9.86 32.58 10.73
CA ARG A 362 -8.50 32.22 11.14
C ARG A 362 -8.27 30.72 10.88
N PHE A 363 -7.05 30.40 10.38
CA PHE A 363 -6.70 29.02 10.08
C PHE A 363 -5.18 28.78 10.06
N GLY A 364 -4.77 27.58 10.50
CA GLY A 364 -3.41 27.05 10.35
C GLY A 364 -3.42 25.54 10.06
N TYR A 365 -2.51 25.08 9.22
CA TYR A 365 -2.36 23.63 8.95
C TYR A 365 -1.79 22.85 10.14
N THR A 366 -1.11 23.55 11.04
CA THR A 366 -0.58 23.05 12.31
C THR A 366 -0.86 24.08 13.40
N PRO A 367 -1.04 23.66 14.67
CA PRO A 367 -1.33 24.59 15.78
C PRO A 367 -0.28 25.70 15.94
N ASP A 368 0.97 25.42 15.54
CA ASP A 368 2.09 26.36 15.72
C ASP A 368 2.25 27.37 14.59
N LYS A 369 1.55 27.18 13.46
CA LYS A 369 1.72 28.03 12.27
C LYS A 369 0.37 28.49 11.70
N THR A 370 -0.05 29.68 12.09
CA THR A 370 -1.21 30.35 11.50
C THR A 370 -0.87 30.80 10.07
N VAL A 371 -1.73 30.46 9.10
CA VAL A 371 -1.61 30.83 7.67
C VAL A 371 -2.59 31.94 7.32
N ILE A 372 -3.80 31.89 7.82
CA ILE A 372 -4.81 32.96 7.70
C ILE A 372 -5.04 33.52 9.10
N ARG A 373 -4.88 34.85 9.29
CA ARG A 373 -4.91 35.48 10.61
C ARG A 373 -6.25 36.10 10.94
N ASP A 374 -6.78 36.98 10.04
CA ASP A 374 -8.08 37.60 10.16
C ASP A 374 -8.61 37.97 8.76
N PHE A 375 -9.29 37.01 8.13
CA PHE A 375 -9.79 37.21 6.78
C PHE A 375 -11.29 37.51 6.82
N SER A 376 -11.68 38.72 6.39
CA SER A 376 -13.08 39.17 6.37
C SER A 376 -13.38 39.84 5.04
N CYS A 377 -14.39 39.34 4.30
CA CYS A 377 -14.91 39.97 3.10
C CYS A 377 -16.34 39.49 2.80
N GLU A 378 -17.08 40.29 2.06
CA GLU A 378 -18.41 39.96 1.54
C GLU A 378 -18.40 39.97 0.01
N VAL A 379 -18.88 38.89 -0.59
CA VAL A 379 -18.96 38.68 -2.04
C VAL A 379 -20.42 38.52 -2.44
N LYS A 380 -20.87 39.33 -3.39
CA LYS A 380 -22.26 39.35 -3.89
C LYS A 380 -22.45 38.29 -4.98
N PRO A 381 -23.69 37.79 -5.17
CA PRO A 381 -24.00 36.88 -6.27
C PRO A 381 -23.59 37.45 -7.63
N GLY A 382 -22.93 36.58 -8.45
CA GLY A 382 -22.48 36.95 -9.80
C GLY A 382 -21.20 37.80 -9.85
N GLN A 383 -20.59 38.13 -8.72
CA GLN A 383 -19.39 38.97 -8.64
C GLN A 383 -18.13 38.20 -9.01
N LYS A 384 -17.27 38.78 -9.81
CA LYS A 384 -15.90 38.31 -10.12
C LYS A 384 -14.92 38.82 -9.05
N VAL A 385 -14.33 37.92 -8.31
CA VAL A 385 -13.36 38.23 -7.23
C VAL A 385 -11.97 37.74 -7.64
N ALA A 386 -11.02 38.66 -7.80
CA ALA A 386 -9.62 38.33 -8.01
C ALA A 386 -8.87 38.28 -6.67
N ILE A 387 -8.17 37.16 -6.39
CA ILE A 387 -7.33 37.04 -5.21
C ILE A 387 -5.87 37.17 -5.67
N VAL A 388 -5.20 38.24 -5.25
CA VAL A 388 -3.82 38.58 -5.64
C VAL A 388 -2.90 38.62 -4.42
N GLY A 389 -1.62 38.45 -4.62
CA GLY A 389 -0.61 38.51 -3.56
C GLY A 389 0.59 37.62 -3.84
N PRO A 390 1.68 37.75 -3.09
CA PRO A 390 2.90 36.94 -3.28
C PRO A 390 2.68 35.45 -3.00
N THR A 391 3.62 34.61 -3.42
CA THR A 391 3.61 33.19 -3.09
C THR A 391 3.66 33.02 -1.57
N GLY A 392 2.80 32.15 -1.02
CA GLY A 392 2.67 31.94 0.43
C GLY A 392 1.73 32.89 1.15
N ALA A 393 1.09 33.88 0.47
CA ALA A 393 0.13 34.80 1.08
C ALA A 393 -1.16 34.13 1.60
N GLY A 394 -1.43 32.86 1.28
CA GLY A 394 -2.63 32.14 1.74
C GLY A 394 -3.73 31.97 0.69
N LYS A 395 -3.52 32.37 -0.57
CA LYS A 395 -4.54 32.33 -1.65
C LYS A 395 -5.18 30.96 -1.83
N THR A 396 -4.36 29.92 -2.03
CA THR A 396 -4.84 28.53 -2.18
C THR A 396 -5.48 28.00 -0.88
N THR A 397 -5.02 28.45 0.28
CA THR A 397 -5.63 28.10 1.58
C THR A 397 -7.07 28.61 1.67
N MET A 398 -7.34 29.82 1.20
CA MET A 398 -8.70 30.36 1.16
C MET A 398 -9.65 29.52 0.33
N VAL A 399 -9.21 29.07 -0.84
CA VAL A 399 -9.96 28.14 -1.69
C VAL A 399 -10.27 26.82 -0.96
N LYS A 400 -9.26 26.25 -0.29
CA LYS A 400 -9.43 25.02 0.47
C LYS A 400 -10.42 25.15 1.62
N LEU A 401 -10.47 26.31 2.29
CA LEU A 401 -11.43 26.61 3.34
C LEU A 401 -12.84 26.81 2.78
N LEU A 402 -12.98 27.52 1.65
CA LEU A 402 -14.27 27.73 0.99
C LEU A 402 -14.93 26.40 0.56
N MET A 403 -14.13 25.47 0.02
CA MET A 403 -14.57 24.10 -0.34
C MET A 403 -14.74 23.17 0.87
N ARG A 404 -14.47 23.68 2.07
CA ARG A 404 -14.48 22.90 3.31
C ARG A 404 -13.62 21.63 3.19
N PHE A 405 -12.43 21.73 2.55
CA PHE A 405 -11.40 20.69 2.66
C PHE A 405 -10.72 20.72 4.02
N TYR A 406 -10.81 21.88 4.69
CA TYR A 406 -10.42 22.12 6.07
C TYR A 406 -11.51 22.94 6.75
N ASP A 407 -11.75 22.70 8.03
CA ASP A 407 -12.59 23.56 8.84
C ASP A 407 -11.76 24.71 9.42
N VAL A 408 -12.36 25.88 9.61
CA VAL A 408 -11.69 27.06 10.16
C VAL A 408 -11.41 26.90 11.66
N ASP A 409 -10.29 27.44 12.16
CA ASP A 409 -9.96 27.42 13.59
C ASP A 409 -10.87 28.37 14.38
N SER A 410 -11.18 29.56 13.81
CA SER A 410 -12.15 30.52 14.34
C SER A 410 -12.74 31.34 13.22
N GLY A 411 -13.84 32.05 13.52
CA GLY A 411 -14.64 32.76 12.53
C GLY A 411 -15.62 31.86 11.80
N SER A 412 -16.16 32.33 10.70
CA SER A 412 -17.15 31.63 9.89
C SER A 412 -17.03 31.96 8.41
N ILE A 413 -17.39 31.00 7.57
CA ILE A 413 -17.61 31.18 6.13
C ILE A 413 -19.07 30.82 5.90
N THR A 414 -19.83 31.76 5.34
CA THR A 414 -21.27 31.56 5.12
C THR A 414 -21.62 31.67 3.64
N LEU A 415 -22.53 30.80 3.21
CA LEU A 415 -23.17 30.82 1.89
C LEU A 415 -24.64 31.22 2.10
N ASN A 416 -25.05 32.36 1.57
CA ASN A 416 -26.41 32.91 1.82
C ASN A 416 -26.81 33.01 3.30
N GLY A 417 -25.87 33.33 4.17
CA GLY A 417 -26.10 33.43 5.61
C GLY A 417 -26.07 32.13 6.38
N HIS A 418 -25.95 30.97 5.71
CA HIS A 418 -25.73 29.66 6.34
C HIS A 418 -24.25 29.34 6.40
N ASP A 419 -23.75 28.88 7.55
CA ASP A 419 -22.34 28.45 7.69
C ASP A 419 -22.07 27.24 6.81
N VAL A 420 -20.88 27.17 6.20
CA VAL A 420 -20.47 26.02 5.38
C VAL A 420 -20.49 24.71 6.18
N ARG A 421 -20.41 24.78 7.52
CA ARG A 421 -20.52 23.63 8.44
C ARG A 421 -21.94 23.12 8.60
N ASP A 422 -22.94 23.89 8.21
CA ASP A 422 -24.36 23.53 8.28
C ASP A 422 -24.82 22.72 7.04
N PHE A 423 -23.95 22.55 6.04
CA PHE A 423 -24.20 21.71 4.87
C PHE A 423 -23.53 20.35 5.00
N ASP A 424 -24.14 19.30 4.46
CA ASP A 424 -23.42 18.06 4.17
C ASP A 424 -22.27 18.36 3.19
N ARG A 425 -21.09 17.79 3.41
CA ARG A 425 -19.91 18.12 2.59
C ARG A 425 -20.10 17.83 1.10
N SER A 426 -20.77 16.73 0.75
CA SER A 426 -21.09 16.42 -0.65
C SER A 426 -21.99 17.47 -1.28
N ALA A 427 -23.09 17.81 -0.58
CA ALA A 427 -24.05 18.80 -1.04
C ALA A 427 -23.45 20.22 -1.13
N LEU A 428 -22.57 20.58 -0.20
CA LEU A 428 -21.80 21.83 -0.26
C LEU A 428 -20.94 21.87 -1.54
N ARG A 429 -20.17 20.80 -1.78
CA ARG A 429 -19.23 20.73 -2.91
C ARG A 429 -19.92 20.66 -4.27
N GLU A 430 -21.14 20.15 -4.35
CA GLU A 430 -21.97 20.22 -5.54
C GLU A 430 -22.33 21.66 -5.96
N GLY A 431 -22.31 22.63 -5.03
CA GLY A 431 -22.50 24.04 -5.33
C GLY A 431 -21.31 24.73 -6.01
N PHE A 432 -20.13 24.07 -6.03
CA PHE A 432 -18.89 24.65 -6.52
C PHE A 432 -18.39 23.98 -7.80
N GLY A 433 -18.00 24.79 -8.79
CA GLY A 433 -17.22 24.39 -9.95
C GLY A 433 -15.74 24.75 -9.77
N MET A 434 -14.83 23.87 -10.12
CA MET A 434 -13.40 24.09 -9.90
C MET A 434 -12.57 23.81 -11.15
N VAL A 435 -11.73 24.78 -11.52
CA VAL A 435 -10.69 24.61 -12.54
C VAL A 435 -9.34 24.87 -11.87
N LEU A 436 -8.58 23.79 -11.68
CA LEU A 436 -7.27 23.82 -11.02
C LEU A 436 -6.14 24.13 -11.99
N GLN A 437 -5.02 24.63 -11.46
CA GLN A 437 -3.77 24.78 -12.19
C GLN A 437 -3.27 23.45 -12.73
N ASP A 438 -3.21 22.42 -11.89
CA ASP A 438 -2.88 21.07 -12.29
C ASP A 438 -4.16 20.36 -12.79
N THR A 439 -4.30 20.32 -14.11
CA THR A 439 -5.44 19.70 -14.77
C THR A 439 -5.36 18.19 -14.70
N TRP A 440 -6.34 17.55 -14.04
CA TRP A 440 -6.42 16.11 -13.96
C TRP A 440 -7.52 15.55 -14.88
N LEU A 441 -7.14 14.60 -15.73
CA LEU A 441 -8.05 13.83 -16.59
C LEU A 441 -7.88 12.35 -16.29
N PHE A 442 -8.99 11.65 -16.23
CA PHE A 442 -9.01 10.21 -15.98
C PHE A 442 -8.72 9.42 -17.27
N LYS A 443 -8.15 8.25 -17.12
CA LYS A 443 -8.07 7.27 -18.21
C LYS A 443 -9.49 6.92 -18.67
N GLY A 444 -9.78 7.09 -19.95
CA GLY A 444 -11.09 6.92 -20.55
C GLY A 444 -11.27 7.85 -21.74
N THR A 445 -12.45 7.90 -22.31
CA THR A 445 -12.73 8.75 -23.47
C THR A 445 -12.79 10.23 -23.11
N ILE A 446 -12.56 11.11 -24.08
CA ILE A 446 -12.75 12.55 -23.92
C ILE A 446 -14.20 12.85 -23.53
N MET A 447 -15.17 12.14 -24.11
CA MET A 447 -16.60 12.25 -23.79
C MET A 447 -16.85 12.01 -22.28
N GLU A 448 -16.33 10.90 -21.75
CA GLU A 448 -16.48 10.53 -20.33
C GLU A 448 -15.80 11.54 -19.41
N ASN A 449 -14.64 12.06 -19.80
CA ASN A 449 -13.92 13.07 -19.03
C ASN A 449 -14.68 14.39 -18.92
N ILE A 450 -15.39 14.83 -19.94
CA ILE A 450 -16.25 16.02 -19.86
C ILE A 450 -17.52 15.69 -19.08
N ARG A 451 -18.15 14.52 -19.35
CA ARG A 451 -19.37 14.05 -18.65
C ARG A 451 -19.17 13.87 -17.15
N TYR A 452 -17.90 13.75 -16.69
CA TYR A 452 -17.59 13.67 -15.25
C TYR A 452 -18.14 14.87 -14.45
N GLY A 453 -18.36 16.03 -15.09
CA GLY A 453 -19.00 17.18 -14.45
C GLY A 453 -20.47 16.95 -14.12
N ARG A 454 -21.20 16.16 -14.92
CA ARG A 454 -22.58 15.74 -14.71
C ARG A 454 -22.81 14.40 -15.40
N LEU A 455 -22.88 13.33 -14.61
CA LEU A 455 -22.86 11.94 -15.10
C LEU A 455 -24.09 11.54 -15.93
N ASP A 456 -25.23 12.18 -15.71
CA ASP A 456 -26.49 11.97 -16.42
C ASP A 456 -26.66 12.83 -17.69
N ALA A 457 -25.64 13.63 -18.04
CA ALA A 457 -25.67 14.47 -19.23
C ALA A 457 -25.68 13.66 -20.53
N THR A 458 -26.48 14.11 -21.51
CA THR A 458 -26.53 13.50 -22.84
C THR A 458 -25.27 13.85 -23.65
N ASP A 459 -25.04 13.11 -24.75
CA ASP A 459 -23.90 13.37 -25.64
C ASP A 459 -24.00 14.77 -26.25
N GLU A 460 -25.22 15.26 -26.57
CA GLU A 460 -25.48 16.58 -27.12
C GLU A 460 -25.11 17.67 -26.11
N GLU A 461 -25.42 17.50 -24.84
CA GLU A 461 -25.06 18.44 -23.75
C GLU A 461 -23.55 18.49 -23.56
N VAL A 462 -22.87 17.34 -23.59
CA VAL A 462 -21.40 17.27 -23.53
C VAL A 462 -20.77 18.01 -24.71
N ILE A 463 -21.27 17.79 -25.93
CA ILE A 463 -20.78 18.48 -27.12
C ILE A 463 -21.05 19.99 -27.04
N ALA A 464 -22.21 20.40 -26.50
CA ALA A 464 -22.54 21.82 -26.29
C ALA A 464 -21.57 22.47 -25.31
N ALA A 465 -21.26 21.81 -24.18
CA ALA A 465 -20.29 22.28 -23.21
C ALA A 465 -18.87 22.38 -23.83
N ALA A 466 -18.47 21.40 -24.62
CA ALA A 466 -17.19 21.42 -25.34
C ALA A 466 -17.09 22.58 -26.34
N LYS A 467 -18.19 22.90 -27.04
CA LYS A 467 -18.25 24.08 -27.92
C LYS A 467 -18.15 25.39 -27.15
N ALA A 468 -18.83 25.49 -26.03
CA ALA A 468 -18.76 26.67 -25.15
C ALA A 468 -17.35 26.89 -24.59
N ALA A 469 -16.63 25.80 -24.30
CA ALA A 469 -15.23 25.81 -23.88
C ALA A 469 -14.21 25.97 -25.02
N ASN A 470 -14.62 26.22 -26.26
CA ASN A 470 -13.74 26.23 -27.45
C ASN A 470 -12.94 24.94 -27.67
N ALA A 471 -13.40 23.80 -27.13
CA ALA A 471 -12.75 22.51 -27.22
C ALA A 471 -13.20 21.64 -28.42
N ASP A 472 -14.44 21.80 -28.91
CA ASP A 472 -15.05 20.94 -29.94
C ASP A 472 -14.18 20.83 -31.22
N HIS A 473 -13.59 21.95 -31.65
CA HIS A 473 -12.80 21.97 -32.88
C HIS A 473 -11.57 21.05 -32.78
N PHE A 474 -10.77 21.15 -31.70
CA PHE A 474 -9.59 20.30 -31.58
C PHE A 474 -9.99 18.83 -31.32
N ILE A 475 -11.05 18.59 -30.54
CA ILE A 475 -11.53 17.23 -30.28
C ILE A 475 -11.85 16.51 -31.60
N ARG A 476 -12.55 17.18 -32.51
CA ARG A 476 -12.89 16.62 -33.82
C ARG A 476 -11.69 16.38 -34.73
N THR A 477 -10.56 17.04 -34.52
CA THR A 477 -9.32 16.81 -35.28
C THR A 477 -8.50 15.64 -34.74
N LEU A 478 -8.80 15.14 -33.52
CA LEU A 478 -8.12 13.99 -32.96
C LEU A 478 -8.63 12.66 -33.54
N PRO A 479 -7.80 11.63 -33.66
CA PRO A 479 -8.22 10.30 -34.07
C PRO A 479 -9.30 9.75 -33.11
N GLY A 480 -10.51 9.48 -33.63
CA GLY A 480 -11.65 9.04 -32.82
C GLY A 480 -12.49 10.15 -32.18
N GLY A 481 -12.07 11.44 -32.29
CA GLY A 481 -12.83 12.57 -31.78
C GLY A 481 -13.17 12.44 -30.30
N TYR A 482 -14.43 12.58 -29.95
CA TYR A 482 -14.91 12.44 -28.56
C TYR A 482 -14.71 11.03 -27.96
N GLN A 483 -14.56 10.01 -28.78
CA GLN A 483 -14.32 8.61 -28.36
C GLN A 483 -12.82 8.29 -28.24
N MET A 484 -11.93 9.26 -28.49
CA MET A 484 -10.51 9.08 -28.26
C MET A 484 -10.25 8.80 -26.78
N GLU A 485 -9.53 7.69 -26.50
CA GLU A 485 -9.09 7.33 -25.15
C GLU A 485 -7.87 8.17 -24.74
N LEU A 486 -7.95 8.76 -23.57
CA LEU A 486 -6.82 9.38 -22.87
C LEU A 486 -6.03 8.30 -22.13
N ASN A 487 -4.70 8.37 -22.20
CA ASN A 487 -3.83 7.49 -21.40
C ASN A 487 -3.81 7.93 -19.92
N GLU A 488 -3.13 7.16 -19.06
CA GLU A 488 -3.10 7.41 -17.60
C GLU A 488 -2.68 8.83 -17.23
N ASP A 489 -1.71 9.41 -17.96
CA ASP A 489 -1.19 10.77 -17.68
C ASP A 489 -1.82 11.82 -18.62
N ALA A 490 -2.76 11.40 -19.47
CA ALA A 490 -3.31 12.22 -20.56
C ALA A 490 -2.21 12.91 -21.40
N SER A 491 -1.04 12.25 -21.55
CA SER A 491 0.12 12.81 -22.27
C SER A 491 -0.09 12.85 -23.78
N ASN A 492 -1.15 12.22 -24.28
CA ASN A 492 -1.57 12.24 -25.68
C ASN A 492 -2.39 13.50 -26.07
N VAL A 493 -2.56 14.44 -25.13
CA VAL A 493 -3.13 15.78 -25.38
C VAL A 493 -2.24 16.85 -24.74
N SER A 494 -2.19 18.06 -25.34
CA SER A 494 -1.36 19.15 -24.83
C SER A 494 -1.94 19.74 -23.52
N GLN A 495 -1.11 20.44 -22.74
CA GLN A 495 -1.55 21.07 -21.49
C GLN A 495 -2.71 22.05 -21.69
N GLY A 496 -2.68 22.88 -22.75
CA GLY A 496 -3.80 23.77 -23.07
C GLY A 496 -5.07 23.00 -23.45
N GLN A 497 -4.96 21.86 -24.16
CA GLN A 497 -6.11 21.01 -24.47
C GLN A 497 -6.69 20.39 -23.20
N LYS A 498 -5.85 19.90 -22.25
CA LYS A 498 -6.32 19.41 -20.95
C LYS A 498 -7.13 20.49 -20.22
N GLN A 499 -6.64 21.73 -20.23
CA GLN A 499 -7.32 22.86 -19.57
C GLN A 499 -8.68 23.15 -20.22
N LEU A 500 -8.78 23.17 -21.56
CA LEU A 500 -10.06 23.32 -22.25
C LEU A 500 -11.06 22.20 -21.92
N LEU A 501 -10.59 20.95 -21.76
CA LEU A 501 -11.44 19.82 -21.36
C LEU A 501 -11.95 19.96 -19.92
N THR A 502 -11.12 20.46 -18.97
CA THR A 502 -11.55 20.72 -17.60
C THR A 502 -12.51 21.90 -17.51
N ILE A 503 -12.34 22.95 -18.34
CA ILE A 503 -13.32 24.04 -18.47
C ILE A 503 -14.64 23.50 -19.00
N ALA A 504 -14.64 22.65 -20.05
CA ALA A 504 -15.84 22.03 -20.57
C ALA A 504 -16.58 21.18 -19.51
N ARG A 505 -15.84 20.44 -18.69
CA ARG A 505 -16.36 19.68 -17.52
C ARG A 505 -17.10 20.61 -16.56
N THR A 506 -16.50 21.76 -16.22
CA THR A 506 -17.07 22.72 -15.27
C THR A 506 -18.26 23.47 -15.87
N ILE A 507 -18.25 23.79 -17.18
CA ILE A 507 -19.43 24.35 -17.89
C ILE A 507 -20.60 23.37 -17.84
N LEU A 508 -20.36 22.08 -18.06
CA LEU A 508 -21.38 21.04 -18.04
C LEU A 508 -21.99 20.85 -16.64
N ALA A 509 -21.18 21.03 -15.57
CA ALA A 509 -21.62 20.91 -14.19
C ALA A 509 -22.58 22.03 -13.76
N ASP A 510 -22.51 23.22 -14.39
CA ASP A 510 -23.38 24.40 -14.21
C ASP A 510 -23.50 24.91 -12.75
N ASN A 511 -22.36 24.92 -12.04
CA ASN A 511 -22.30 25.34 -10.64
C ASN A 511 -22.46 26.88 -10.48
N ARG A 512 -23.00 27.32 -9.33
CA ARG A 512 -23.25 28.73 -9.02
C ARG A 512 -22.02 29.50 -8.57
N ILE A 513 -21.08 28.81 -7.93
CA ILE A 513 -19.84 29.41 -7.43
C ILE A 513 -18.68 28.71 -8.14
N LEU A 514 -17.76 29.48 -8.68
CA LEU A 514 -16.60 29.01 -9.40
C LEU A 514 -15.30 29.31 -8.63
N ILE A 515 -14.38 28.39 -8.68
CA ILE A 515 -13.03 28.54 -8.18
C ILE A 515 -12.07 28.25 -9.33
N LEU A 516 -11.28 29.26 -9.70
CA LEU A 516 -10.43 29.22 -10.87
C LEU A 516 -8.99 29.52 -10.45
N ASP A 517 -8.06 28.59 -10.73
CA ASP A 517 -6.63 28.79 -10.49
C ASP A 517 -5.92 28.94 -11.85
N GLU A 518 -5.43 30.17 -12.12
CA GLU A 518 -5.06 30.64 -13.45
C GLU A 518 -3.56 30.53 -13.74
N ALA A 519 -2.92 29.37 -13.60
CA ALA A 519 -1.53 29.23 -14.01
C ALA A 519 -1.40 28.58 -15.39
N THR A 520 -1.00 29.36 -16.41
CA THR A 520 -0.82 28.90 -17.81
C THR A 520 0.60 29.12 -18.31
N SER A 521 1.62 28.88 -17.52
CA SER A 521 3.02 29.15 -17.86
C SER A 521 3.63 28.34 -19.03
N SER A 522 2.84 27.47 -19.70
CA SER A 522 3.39 26.53 -20.70
C SER A 522 2.49 26.35 -21.94
N VAL A 523 1.69 27.36 -22.30
CA VAL A 523 0.72 27.26 -23.40
C VAL A 523 1.03 28.33 -24.45
N ASP A 524 0.87 28.00 -25.75
CA ASP A 524 1.03 28.93 -26.84
C ASP A 524 -0.05 30.04 -26.80
N THR A 525 0.30 31.24 -27.31
CA THR A 525 -0.54 32.44 -27.25
C THR A 525 -1.95 32.24 -27.86
N ARG A 526 -2.08 31.44 -28.93
CA ARG A 526 -3.37 31.21 -29.58
C ARG A 526 -4.29 30.32 -28.72
N THR A 527 -3.72 29.28 -28.12
CA THR A 527 -4.46 28.41 -27.17
C THR A 527 -4.78 29.16 -25.90
N GLU A 528 -3.91 30.04 -25.45
CA GLU A 528 -4.12 30.92 -24.31
C GLU A 528 -5.35 31.83 -24.51
N GLN A 529 -5.48 32.49 -25.66
CA GLN A 529 -6.68 33.29 -25.99
C GLN A 529 -7.97 32.47 -25.98
N ARG A 530 -7.92 31.22 -26.45
CA ARG A 530 -9.09 30.31 -26.42
C ARG A 530 -9.47 29.94 -25.00
N ILE A 531 -8.48 29.66 -24.13
CA ILE A 531 -8.69 29.39 -22.72
C ILE A 531 -9.32 30.60 -22.04
N GLN A 532 -8.79 31.81 -22.29
CA GLN A 532 -9.32 33.03 -21.71
C GLN A 532 -10.80 33.24 -22.12
N THR A 533 -11.11 33.15 -23.41
CA THR A 533 -12.50 33.23 -23.90
C THR A 533 -13.42 32.18 -23.28
N ALA A 534 -12.93 30.98 -23.07
CA ALA A 534 -13.70 29.91 -22.42
C ALA A 534 -13.92 30.19 -20.93
N MET A 535 -12.92 30.73 -20.24
CA MET A 535 -13.00 31.13 -18.82
C MET A 535 -14.00 32.31 -18.65
N ASP A 536 -13.95 33.31 -19.52
CA ASP A 536 -14.89 34.46 -19.46
C ASP A 536 -16.35 34.00 -19.62
N ARG A 537 -16.62 33.10 -20.58
CA ARG A 537 -17.94 32.46 -20.73
C ARG A 537 -18.35 31.63 -19.51
N LEU A 538 -17.40 30.88 -18.93
CA LEU A 538 -17.65 30.09 -17.73
C LEU A 538 -18.08 30.99 -16.56
N MET A 539 -17.49 32.20 -16.42
CA MET A 539 -17.76 33.15 -15.32
C MET A 539 -19.05 33.94 -15.50
N GLU A 540 -19.64 34.02 -16.70
CA GLU A 540 -20.85 34.82 -16.94
C GLU A 540 -22.01 34.43 -16.02
N GLY A 541 -22.51 35.37 -15.24
CA GLY A 541 -23.64 35.21 -14.32
C GLY A 541 -23.37 34.35 -13.08
N ARG A 542 -22.11 33.98 -12.81
CA ARG A 542 -21.71 33.17 -11.67
C ARG A 542 -20.73 33.88 -10.76
N THR A 543 -20.82 33.62 -9.46
CA THR A 543 -19.83 34.13 -8.50
C THR A 543 -18.51 33.38 -8.70
N SER A 544 -17.44 34.12 -8.98
CA SER A 544 -16.16 33.51 -9.36
C SER A 544 -15.02 34.00 -8.50
N PHE A 545 -14.30 33.10 -7.86
CA PHE A 545 -13.05 33.34 -7.15
C PHE A 545 -11.89 32.94 -8.04
N VAL A 546 -11.08 33.91 -8.45
CA VAL A 546 -9.95 33.66 -9.37
C VAL A 546 -8.64 33.93 -8.64
N ILE A 547 -7.77 32.90 -8.50
CA ILE A 547 -6.39 33.14 -8.12
C ILE A 547 -5.68 33.65 -9.38
N ALA A 548 -5.60 34.98 -9.44
CA ALA A 548 -5.20 35.63 -10.66
C ALA A 548 -3.68 35.77 -10.77
N HIS A 549 -3.15 35.29 -11.90
CA HIS A 549 -1.75 35.45 -12.33
C HIS A 549 -1.64 36.26 -13.62
N ARG A 550 -2.78 36.75 -14.16
CA ARG A 550 -2.83 37.53 -15.40
C ARG A 550 -3.41 38.90 -15.16
N LEU A 551 -2.81 39.87 -15.85
CA LEU A 551 -3.17 41.25 -15.78
C LEU A 551 -4.64 41.50 -16.19
N SER A 552 -5.10 40.91 -17.29
CA SER A 552 -6.48 41.07 -17.80
C SER A 552 -7.51 40.60 -16.76
N THR A 553 -7.29 39.42 -16.16
CA THR A 553 -8.22 38.86 -15.17
C THR A 553 -8.31 39.71 -13.90
N ILE A 554 -7.18 40.30 -13.48
CA ILE A 554 -7.12 41.19 -12.32
C ILE A 554 -7.87 42.50 -12.62
N ARG A 555 -7.62 43.10 -13.77
CA ARG A 555 -8.19 44.39 -14.17
C ARG A 555 -9.72 44.35 -14.34
N ASP A 556 -10.22 43.24 -14.89
CA ASP A 556 -11.63 43.05 -15.19
C ASP A 556 -12.45 42.45 -14.01
N ALA A 557 -11.85 42.38 -12.82
CA ALA A 557 -12.51 41.89 -11.61
C ALA A 557 -13.37 42.97 -10.96
N ASP A 558 -14.56 42.58 -10.47
CA ASP A 558 -15.46 43.47 -9.72
C ASP A 558 -14.91 43.78 -8.32
N LEU A 559 -14.13 42.84 -7.76
CA LEU A 559 -13.50 42.98 -6.46
C LEU A 559 -12.12 42.31 -6.50
N ILE A 560 -11.10 43.03 -6.09
CA ILE A 560 -9.75 42.54 -5.90
C ILE A 560 -9.49 42.42 -4.41
N LEU A 561 -9.09 41.25 -3.94
CA LEU A 561 -8.64 40.99 -2.58
C LEU A 561 -7.13 40.83 -2.60
N VAL A 562 -6.42 41.76 -2.01
CA VAL A 562 -4.97 41.79 -1.96
C VAL A 562 -4.52 41.15 -0.66
N MET A 563 -3.87 39.98 -0.78
CA MET A 563 -3.44 39.21 0.37
C MET A 563 -1.94 39.37 0.62
N ARG A 564 -1.58 39.55 1.90
CA ARG A 564 -0.21 39.53 2.38
C ARG A 564 -0.15 38.90 3.77
N ASP A 565 0.75 37.92 3.96
CA ASP A 565 0.98 37.26 5.25
C ASP A 565 -0.29 36.70 5.93
N GLY A 566 -1.27 36.25 5.13
CA GLY A 566 -2.50 35.62 5.59
C GLY A 566 -3.66 36.61 5.90
N ASP A 567 -3.50 37.89 5.63
CA ASP A 567 -4.51 38.91 5.81
C ASP A 567 -4.89 39.59 4.49
N ILE A 568 -6.09 40.18 4.42
CA ILE A 568 -6.44 41.12 3.36
C ILE A 568 -5.87 42.49 3.76
N VAL A 569 -4.88 42.97 2.99
CA VAL A 569 -4.26 44.26 3.24
C VAL A 569 -4.97 45.39 2.48
N GLU A 570 -5.55 45.09 1.32
CA GLU A 570 -6.30 46.02 0.49
C GLU A 570 -7.44 45.28 -0.22
N GLN A 571 -8.55 46.00 -0.47
CA GLN A 571 -9.66 45.48 -1.27
C GLN A 571 -10.34 46.62 -2.04
N GLY A 572 -10.75 46.37 -3.28
CA GLY A 572 -11.40 47.35 -4.13
C GLY A 572 -11.38 46.95 -5.60
N THR A 573 -11.76 47.89 -6.49
CA THR A 573 -11.57 47.70 -7.95
C THR A 573 -10.14 48.06 -8.35
N HIS A 574 -9.75 47.66 -9.56
CA HIS A 574 -8.43 47.99 -10.12
C HIS A 574 -8.09 49.49 -10.02
N ASP A 575 -9.01 50.32 -10.50
CA ASP A 575 -8.79 51.78 -10.55
C ASP A 575 -8.63 52.39 -9.14
N GLN A 576 -9.46 51.94 -8.19
CA GLN A 576 -9.40 52.39 -6.79
C GLN A 576 -8.05 52.02 -6.13
N LEU A 577 -7.56 50.79 -6.38
CA LEU A 577 -6.34 50.31 -5.76
C LEU A 577 -5.07 50.92 -6.41
N ILE A 578 -5.10 51.24 -7.71
CA ILE A 578 -4.03 51.95 -8.38
C ILE A 578 -3.97 53.42 -7.88
N GLU A 579 -5.14 54.10 -7.77
CA GLU A 579 -5.22 55.47 -7.26
C GLU A 579 -4.75 55.59 -5.81
N ALA A 580 -5.02 54.56 -5.00
CA ALA A 580 -4.57 54.50 -3.61
C ALA A 580 -3.04 54.42 -3.48
N GLY A 581 -2.29 53.95 -4.52
CA GLY A 581 -0.84 53.89 -4.54
C GLY A 581 -0.24 52.96 -3.47
N GLY A 582 -1.00 51.93 -3.06
CA GLY A 582 -0.62 51.01 -1.99
C GLY A 582 0.12 49.77 -2.46
N PHE A 583 0.07 48.70 -1.66
CA PHE A 583 0.76 47.42 -1.95
C PHE A 583 0.32 46.78 -3.28
N TYR A 584 -0.96 46.95 -3.66
CA TYR A 584 -1.45 46.50 -4.96
C TYR A 584 -0.78 47.23 -6.13
N ALA A 585 -0.66 48.57 -6.04
CA ALA A 585 -0.01 49.38 -7.08
C ALA A 585 1.47 48.98 -7.23
N ASP A 586 2.19 48.76 -6.11
CA ASP A 586 3.57 48.30 -6.12
C ASP A 586 3.70 46.90 -6.76
N LEU A 587 2.80 45.99 -6.40
CA LEU A 587 2.77 44.61 -6.95
C LEU A 587 2.46 44.64 -8.45
N TYR A 588 1.50 45.48 -8.86
CA TYR A 588 1.12 45.67 -10.26
C TYR A 588 2.28 46.19 -11.09
N ASN A 589 2.89 47.30 -10.66
CA ASN A 589 4.00 47.93 -11.38
C ASN A 589 5.23 46.98 -11.46
N SER A 590 5.57 46.28 -10.36
CA SER A 590 6.71 45.36 -10.34
C SER A 590 6.54 44.12 -11.21
N GLN A 591 5.31 43.66 -11.47
CA GLN A 591 5.06 42.45 -12.25
C GLN A 591 4.67 42.71 -13.72
N PHE A 592 4.19 43.90 -14.05
CA PHE A 592 3.53 44.15 -15.32
C PHE A 592 3.99 45.41 -16.07
N GLU A 593 4.78 46.32 -15.46
CA GLU A 593 5.34 47.48 -16.17
C GLU A 593 6.38 47.13 -17.20
N ASP A 594 7.10 45.99 -17.06
CA ASP A 594 8.11 45.53 -18.01
C ASP A 594 7.55 44.90 -19.31
N VAL A 595 6.22 44.88 -19.48
CA VAL A 595 5.52 44.27 -20.64
C VAL A 595 4.97 45.29 -21.64
N VAL A 596 5.21 46.59 -21.41
CA VAL A 596 4.63 47.68 -22.22
C VAL A 596 5.71 48.43 -23.05
N ASP A 597 6.80 47.77 -23.47
CA ASP A 597 7.67 48.28 -24.52
C ASP A 597 7.74 47.35 -25.74
#